data_d8b7ec62877f59ce77c5733ebaf74a4a
#
_entry.id   d8b7ec62877f59ce77c5733ebaf74a4a
#
_cell.length_a   1.000
_cell.length_b   1.000
_cell.length_c   1.000
_cell.angle_alpha   90.00
_cell.angle_beta   90.00
_cell.angle_gamma   90.00
#
_symmetry.space_group_name_H-M   'P 1'
#
loop_
_entity.id
_entity.type
_entity.pdbx_description
1 polymer ?
#
loop_
_entity_poly.entity_id
_entity_poly.type
_entity_poly.pdbx_seq_one_letter_code
_entity_poly.pdbx_strand_id
1 'polypeptide(L)' 'MAVLPPPGDASRVSCFLADHPQWSVSWDKKHGLWRVEEDDPDSDLYAESSDADTVMGYITAHARESA' A
#
# COMPACT_ATOMS: atom_id res chain seq x y z
N MET A 1 16.59 -11.50 -9.78
CA MET A 1 17.21 -10.25 -9.29
C MET A 1 16.18 -9.44 -8.53
N ALA A 2 16.50 -8.95 -7.34
CA ALA A 2 15.56 -8.18 -6.55
C ALA A 2 15.42 -6.76 -7.09
N VAL A 3 14.19 -6.25 -7.12
CA VAL A 3 13.90 -4.88 -7.50
C VAL A 3 13.62 -4.09 -6.23
N LEU A 4 14.32 -2.97 -6.06
CA LEU A 4 14.12 -2.12 -4.89
C LEU A 4 13.12 -1.01 -5.23
N PRO A 5 12.28 -0.58 -4.25
CA PRO A 5 11.38 0.53 -4.49
C PRO A 5 12.16 1.85 -4.63
N PRO A 6 11.63 2.82 -5.39
CA PRO A 6 12.24 4.15 -5.43
C PRO A 6 12.29 4.74 -4.01
N PRO A 7 13.44 5.32 -3.60
CA PRO A 7 13.58 5.81 -2.21
C PRO A 7 12.54 6.85 -1.81
N GLY A 8 12.19 7.73 -2.74
CA GLY A 8 11.17 8.74 -2.47
C GLY A 8 9.80 8.14 -2.23
N ASP A 9 9.46 7.10 -2.99
CA ASP A 9 8.16 6.43 -2.86
C ASP A 9 8.07 5.67 -1.54
N ALA A 10 9.15 5.05 -1.11
CA ALA A 10 9.17 4.34 0.16
C ALA A 10 8.86 5.29 1.33
N SER A 11 9.44 6.48 1.32
CA SER A 11 9.18 7.49 2.34
C SER A 11 7.74 7.99 2.29
N ARG A 12 7.21 8.22 1.09
CA ARG A 12 5.84 8.69 0.90
C ARG A 12 4.83 7.68 1.41
N VAL A 13 5.03 6.41 1.08
CA VAL A 13 4.16 5.34 1.54
C VAL A 13 4.22 5.21 3.05
N SER A 14 5.40 5.28 3.64
CA SER A 14 5.57 5.18 5.09
C SER A 14 4.84 6.31 5.82
N CYS A 15 4.98 7.54 5.34
CA CYS A 15 4.27 8.69 5.93
C CYS A 15 2.76 8.56 5.76
N PHE A 16 2.31 8.08 4.61
CA PHE A 16 0.90 7.88 4.33
C PHE A 16 0.29 6.85 5.29
N LEU A 17 1.00 5.75 5.54
CA LEU A 17 0.52 4.69 6.42
C LEU A 17 0.41 5.14 7.87
N ALA A 18 1.18 6.14 8.28
CA ALA A 18 1.06 6.69 9.63
C ALA A 18 -0.33 7.26 9.88
N ASP A 19 -0.99 7.75 8.84
CA ASP A 19 -2.35 8.28 8.91
C ASP A 19 -3.41 7.20 8.64
N HIS A 20 -3.00 6.00 8.29
CA HIS A 20 -3.90 4.90 7.93
C HIS A 20 -3.46 3.61 8.61
N PRO A 21 -3.51 3.54 9.95
CA PRO A 21 -2.96 2.41 10.71
C PRO A 21 -3.69 1.08 10.46
N GLN A 22 -4.87 1.12 9.85
CA GLN A 22 -5.64 -0.09 9.53
C GLN A 22 -5.17 -0.77 8.25
N TRP A 23 -4.20 -0.17 7.55
CA TRP A 23 -3.70 -0.69 6.30
C TRP A 23 -2.25 -1.12 6.43
N SER A 24 -1.91 -2.18 5.72
CA SER A 24 -0.53 -2.69 5.65
C SER A 24 -0.06 -2.64 4.22
N VAL A 25 1.15 -2.16 4.01
CA VAL A 25 1.78 -2.12 2.70
C VAL A 25 3.12 -2.82 2.78
N SER A 26 3.40 -3.66 1.81
CA SER A 26 4.68 -4.33 1.68
C SER A 26 5.20 -4.17 0.26
N TRP A 27 6.50 -4.35 0.09
CA TRP A 27 7.13 -4.30 -1.22
C TRP A 27 7.52 -5.71 -1.63
N ASP A 28 7.02 -6.16 -2.78
CA ASP A 28 7.42 -7.43 -3.36
C ASP A 28 8.63 -7.21 -4.25
N LYS A 29 9.80 -7.47 -3.73
CA LYS A 29 11.05 -7.27 -4.46
C LYS A 29 11.23 -8.25 -5.61
N LYS A 30 10.52 -9.35 -5.60
CA LYS A 30 10.58 -10.35 -6.66
C LYS A 30 9.87 -9.87 -7.91
N HIS A 31 8.73 -9.20 -7.73
CA HIS A 31 7.89 -8.73 -8.83
C HIS A 31 7.94 -7.22 -9.04
N GLY A 32 8.58 -6.48 -8.13
CA GLY A 32 8.66 -5.03 -8.22
C GLY A 32 7.32 -4.34 -8.03
N LEU A 33 6.54 -4.83 -7.07
CA LEU A 33 5.18 -4.34 -6.82
C LEU A 33 4.99 -3.93 -5.37
N TRP A 34 4.20 -2.88 -5.18
CA TRP A 34 3.63 -2.54 -3.89
C TRP A 34 2.38 -3.39 -3.67
N ARG A 35 2.28 -3.98 -2.49
CA ARG A 35 1.09 -4.74 -2.09
C ARG A 35 0.45 -4.05 -0.90
N VAL A 36 -0.85 -3.84 -0.99
CA VAL A 36 -1.62 -3.20 0.06
C VAL A 36 -2.79 -4.08 0.44
N GLU A 37 -3.03 -4.20 1.74
CA GLU A 37 -4.19 -4.92 2.25
C GLU A 37 -4.69 -4.26 3.52
N GLU A 38 -5.99 -4.38 3.78
CA GLU A 38 -6.57 -3.90 5.03
C GLU A 38 -6.27 -4.90 6.14
N ASP A 39 -5.86 -4.38 7.30
CA ASP A 39 -5.46 -5.19 8.44
C ASP A 39 -6.69 -5.62 9.26
N ASP A 40 -7.64 -6.22 8.58
CA ASP A 40 -8.90 -6.68 9.14
C ASP A 40 -9.17 -8.08 8.58
N PRO A 41 -9.31 -9.11 9.44
CA PRO A 41 -9.54 -10.48 8.96
C PRO A 41 -10.83 -10.66 8.17
N ASP A 42 -11.81 -9.77 8.35
CA ASP A 42 -13.06 -9.82 7.61
C ASP A 42 -13.02 -9.03 6.30
N SER A 43 -11.91 -8.37 6.02
CA SER A 43 -11.79 -7.55 4.82
C SER A 43 -11.11 -8.33 3.69
N ASP A 44 -11.67 -8.20 2.49
CA ASP A 44 -11.08 -8.75 1.26
C ASP A 44 -10.38 -7.69 0.44
N LEU A 45 -10.19 -6.49 1.00
CA LEU A 45 -9.57 -5.40 0.27
C LEU A 45 -8.08 -5.66 0.07
N TYR A 46 -7.65 -5.61 -1.19
CA TYR A 46 -6.29 -5.92 -1.57
C TYR A 46 -5.98 -5.28 -2.92
N ALA A 47 -4.77 -4.76 -3.07
CA ALA A 47 -4.31 -4.22 -4.34
C ALA A 47 -2.82 -4.40 -4.52
N GLU A 48 -2.38 -4.45 -5.76
CA GLU A 48 -0.97 -4.48 -6.12
C GLU A 48 -0.71 -3.50 -7.26
N SER A 49 0.39 -2.79 -7.19
CA SER A 49 0.81 -1.91 -8.28
C SER A 49 2.29 -1.59 -8.14
N SER A 50 2.96 -1.39 -9.28
CA SER A 50 4.33 -0.89 -9.27
C SER A 50 4.38 0.62 -8.97
N ASP A 51 3.21 1.27 -9.00
CA ASP A 51 3.07 2.71 -8.77
C ASP A 51 2.55 2.97 -7.36
N ALA A 52 3.36 3.65 -6.53
CA ALA A 52 2.98 3.95 -5.15
C ALA A 52 1.73 4.82 -5.09
N ASP A 53 1.56 5.77 -6.01
CA ASP A 53 0.38 6.64 -6.02
C ASP A 53 -0.91 5.84 -6.23
N THR A 54 -0.84 4.78 -7.03
CA THR A 54 -2.00 3.92 -7.28
C THR A 54 -2.44 3.20 -6.01
N VAL A 55 -1.49 2.63 -5.26
CA VAL A 55 -1.84 1.91 -4.03
C VAL A 55 -2.30 2.87 -2.94
N MET A 56 -1.70 4.06 -2.83
CA MET A 56 -2.15 5.07 -1.88
C MET A 56 -3.55 5.57 -2.23
N GLY A 57 -3.84 5.75 -3.52
CA GLY A 57 -5.17 6.12 -3.99
C GLY A 57 -6.22 5.06 -3.67
N TYR A 58 -5.85 3.80 -3.80
CA TYR A 58 -6.71 2.69 -3.43
C TYR A 58 -7.10 2.75 -1.95
N ILE A 59 -6.11 2.96 -1.08
CA ILE A 59 -6.35 3.09 0.36
C ILE A 59 -7.28 4.26 0.65
N THR A 60 -7.02 5.41 0.03
CA THR A 60 -7.85 6.61 0.24
C THR A 60 -9.29 6.37 -0.17
N ALA A 61 -9.50 5.71 -1.30
CA ALA A 61 -10.84 5.45 -1.81
C ALA A 61 -11.63 4.52 -0.88
N HIS A 62 -10.97 3.48 -0.35
CA HIS A 62 -11.65 2.49 0.49
C HIS A 62 -11.73 2.91 1.96
N ALA A 63 -10.80 3.75 2.43
CA ALA A 63 -10.85 4.26 3.79
C ALA A 63 -12.10 5.10 4.03
N ARG A 64 -12.62 5.77 3.00
CA ARG A 64 -13.85 6.56 3.12
C ARG A 64 -15.07 5.70 3.39
N GLU A 65 -15.08 4.50 2.85
CA GLU A 65 -16.20 3.58 3.01
C GLU A 65 -16.25 2.99 4.41
N SER A 66 -15.11 2.97 5.07
CA SER A 66 -14.98 2.41 6.41
C SER A 66 -15.34 3.41 7.52
N ALA A 67 -15.45 4.66 7.18
CA ALA A 67 -15.81 5.72 8.15
C ALA A 67 -17.34 5.83 8.38
#